data_1e148012d1fdabcaeb2ec8ae64412068
#
_entry.id   1e148012d1fdabcaeb2ec8ae64412068
#
_cell.length_a   1.000
_cell.length_b   1.000
_cell.length_c   1.000
_cell.angle_alpha   90.00
_cell.angle_beta   90.00
_cell.angle_gamma   90.00
#
_symmetry.space_group_name_H-M   'P 1'
#
loop_
_entity.id
_entity.type
_entity.pdbx_description
1 polymer ?
#
loop_
_entity_poly.entity_id
_entity_poly.type
_entity_poly.pdbx_seq_one_letter_code
_entity_poly.pdbx_strand_id
1 'polypeptide(L)'
;MKFSANRSEMQPIIKRCCLVIGRQFLAKEKVCVLMEADEDHNHVQFTAMGNECVLQARLNCYVGHSGMAMMIDSVLQSMLELFREEVTTVETDDTTISVRNAKTGYCFALMDAKKYPVPEPCTPESLTEADGFYEISSKVLFSAAKDSEQNLRVLNCIRVTVHDGQWSATSCDSYRLTTVSQDTTQTQPLDMLLAVDAMKTVLHVFNGIPHYKVGVSNGNAVFCGPGMVLRARLNEEQYVNIQPLIDHFHMVHEAQVDGGVLLDTLKRISAGSTTNAKLLLLPVDDRTMRLQFISNANSTVSGQIEMDCVVKTPLPKDGFCYNYIYLKEAASLMQGNDIAVQFDKTGAMMLRADNELHLLLPTRQPKVEEKPKTKRTRKAA
;
A
#
# COMPACT_ATOMS: atom_id res chain seq x y z
N MET A 1 6.58 14.50 -35.78
CA MET A 1 7.12 14.74 -34.45
C MET A 1 8.59 14.35 -34.39
N LYS A 2 9.43 15.19 -33.77
CA LYS A 2 10.85 14.84 -33.55
C LYS A 2 11.34 15.50 -32.25
N PHE A 3 11.92 14.70 -31.36
CA PHE A 3 12.58 15.22 -30.17
C PHE A 3 13.80 14.38 -29.78
N SER A 4 14.69 14.98 -28.99
CA SER A 4 15.86 14.31 -28.41
C SER A 4 15.97 14.66 -26.95
N ALA A 5 16.06 13.64 -26.10
CA ALA A 5 16.08 13.77 -24.66
C ALA A 5 17.18 12.91 -24.02
N ASN A 6 17.62 13.29 -22.82
CA ASN A 6 18.52 12.46 -22.03
C ASN A 6 17.79 11.21 -21.54
N ARG A 7 18.40 10.06 -21.78
CA ARG A 7 17.88 8.76 -21.35
C ARG A 7 17.69 8.71 -19.82
N SER A 8 18.65 9.23 -19.08
CA SER A 8 18.62 9.29 -17.60
C SER A 8 17.44 10.08 -17.06
N GLU A 9 16.94 11.08 -17.78
CA GLU A 9 15.76 11.89 -17.41
C GLU A 9 14.45 11.25 -17.92
N MET A 10 14.47 10.69 -19.13
CA MET A 10 13.29 10.09 -19.75
C MET A 10 12.90 8.74 -19.10
N GLN A 11 13.88 7.89 -18.77
CA GLN A 11 13.65 6.54 -18.24
C GLN A 11 12.83 6.52 -16.94
N PRO A 12 13.09 7.38 -15.92
CA PRO A 12 12.26 7.44 -14.72
C PRO A 12 10.80 7.84 -15.00
N ILE A 13 10.58 8.72 -15.98
CA ILE A 13 9.22 9.13 -16.37
C ILE A 13 8.48 7.94 -16.99
N ILE A 14 9.08 7.25 -17.94
CA ILE A 14 8.47 6.09 -18.60
C ILE A 14 8.21 4.97 -17.59
N LYS A 15 9.13 4.74 -16.66
CA LYS A 15 8.91 3.78 -15.55
C LYS A 15 7.67 4.12 -14.72
N ARG A 16 7.46 5.38 -14.40
CA ARG A 16 6.24 5.84 -13.70
C ARG A 16 4.98 5.68 -14.55
N CYS A 17 5.07 5.95 -15.86
CA CYS A 17 3.97 5.68 -16.78
C CYS A 17 3.57 4.20 -16.77
N CYS A 18 4.53 3.28 -16.80
CA CYS A 18 4.28 1.84 -16.73
C CYS A 18 3.61 1.41 -15.41
N LEU A 19 3.96 2.05 -14.27
CA LEU A 19 3.31 1.80 -12.99
C LEU A 19 1.83 2.20 -13.00
N VAL A 20 1.50 3.30 -13.68
CA VAL A 20 0.10 3.79 -13.80
C VAL A 20 -0.72 2.90 -14.71
N ILE A 21 -0.18 2.51 -15.86
CA ILE A 21 -0.84 1.64 -16.83
C ILE A 21 -1.10 0.25 -16.23
N GLY A 22 -0.14 -0.29 -15.47
CA GLY A 22 -0.27 -1.59 -14.82
C GLY A 22 -0.31 -2.75 -15.81
N ARG A 23 -0.62 -3.96 -15.30
CA ARG A 23 -0.66 -5.20 -16.09
C ARG A 23 -2.07 -5.68 -16.41
N GLN A 24 -3.07 -4.81 -16.36
CA GLN A 24 -4.44 -5.21 -16.62
C GLN A 24 -4.69 -5.38 -18.12
N PHE A 25 -5.69 -6.20 -18.47
CA PHE A 25 -6.16 -6.41 -19.86
C PHE A 25 -6.89 -5.16 -20.36
N LEU A 26 -6.13 -4.13 -20.69
CA LEU A 26 -6.64 -2.90 -21.26
C LEU A 26 -6.72 -3.01 -22.79
N ALA A 27 -7.54 -2.16 -23.40
CA ALA A 27 -7.51 -1.97 -24.84
C ALA A 27 -6.08 -1.56 -25.28
N LYS A 28 -5.68 -1.94 -26.50
CA LYS A 28 -4.32 -1.74 -27.01
C LYS A 28 -3.84 -0.29 -26.90
N GLU A 29 -4.75 0.67 -27.08
CA GLU A 29 -4.48 2.10 -26.94
C GLU A 29 -4.18 2.51 -25.49
N LYS A 30 -4.76 1.84 -24.52
CA LYS A 30 -4.58 2.13 -23.07
C LYS A 30 -3.28 1.56 -22.50
N VAL A 31 -2.64 0.60 -23.15
CA VAL A 31 -1.30 0.11 -22.76
C VAL A 31 -0.17 0.93 -23.40
N CYS A 32 -0.50 2.09 -23.92
CA CYS A 32 0.46 3.00 -24.55
C CYS A 32 0.73 4.22 -23.67
N VAL A 33 1.91 4.77 -23.82
CA VAL A 33 2.24 6.12 -23.38
C VAL A 33 2.03 7.06 -24.57
N LEU A 34 1.22 8.09 -24.38
CA LEU A 34 1.09 9.20 -25.34
C LEU A 34 2.25 10.17 -25.12
N MET A 35 2.90 10.57 -26.18
CA MET A 35 3.96 11.57 -26.22
C MET A 35 3.49 12.76 -27.06
N GLU A 36 3.50 13.96 -26.49
CA GLU A 36 3.11 15.21 -27.12
C GLU A 36 4.31 16.15 -27.07
N ALA A 37 4.95 16.37 -28.22
CA ALA A 37 6.11 17.22 -28.35
C ALA A 37 5.70 18.63 -28.77
N ASP A 38 6.21 19.64 -28.05
CA ASP A 38 5.97 21.06 -28.27
C ASP A 38 7.30 21.76 -28.60
N GLU A 39 7.44 22.20 -29.86
CA GLU A 39 8.63 22.87 -30.36
C GLU A 39 8.78 24.29 -29.79
N ASP A 40 7.66 25.00 -29.60
CA ASP A 40 7.68 26.39 -29.11
C ASP A 40 8.19 26.49 -27.67
N HIS A 41 7.90 25.47 -26.85
CA HIS A 41 8.29 25.42 -25.45
C HIS A 41 9.42 24.43 -25.15
N ASN A 42 9.93 23.73 -26.16
CA ASN A 42 11.01 22.74 -26.02
C ASN A 42 10.76 21.72 -24.89
N HIS A 43 9.59 21.09 -24.92
CA HIS A 43 9.27 20.02 -24.00
C HIS A 43 8.45 18.89 -24.65
N VAL A 44 8.46 17.74 -24.01
CA VAL A 44 7.55 16.64 -24.33
C VAL A 44 6.72 16.31 -23.08
N GLN A 45 5.41 16.19 -23.28
CA GLN A 45 4.49 15.69 -22.26
C GLN A 45 4.25 14.20 -22.52
N PHE A 46 4.43 13.41 -21.48
CA PHE A 46 4.09 12.00 -21.45
C PHE A 46 2.78 11.81 -20.68
N THR A 47 1.79 11.17 -21.30
CA THR A 47 0.51 10.86 -20.66
C THR A 47 0.33 9.35 -20.59
N ALA A 48 0.02 8.83 -19.39
CA ALA A 48 -0.27 7.44 -19.13
C ALA A 48 -1.61 7.32 -18.39
N MET A 49 -2.47 6.38 -18.82
CA MET A 49 -3.78 6.13 -18.23
C MET A 49 -3.90 4.69 -17.77
N GLY A 50 -4.16 4.51 -16.48
CA GLY A 50 -4.62 3.25 -15.89
C GLY A 50 -6.13 3.24 -15.67
N ASN A 51 -6.61 2.27 -14.88
CA ASN A 51 -8.04 2.21 -14.54
C ASN A 51 -8.45 3.30 -13.56
N GLU A 52 -7.63 3.55 -12.54
CA GLU A 52 -7.95 4.46 -11.43
C GLU A 52 -7.07 5.71 -11.45
N CYS A 53 -5.98 5.71 -12.21
CA CYS A 53 -4.98 6.77 -12.19
C CYS A 53 -4.64 7.28 -13.59
N VAL A 54 -4.30 8.57 -13.68
CA VAL A 54 -3.78 9.22 -14.88
C VAL A 54 -2.55 10.02 -14.49
N LEU A 55 -1.43 9.75 -15.17
CA LEU A 55 -0.18 10.51 -15.01
C LEU A 55 0.08 11.37 -16.23
N GLN A 56 0.39 12.63 -15.99
CA GLN A 56 0.96 13.55 -16.98
C GLN A 56 2.33 14.01 -16.45
N ALA A 57 3.38 13.78 -17.22
CA ALA A 57 4.73 14.18 -16.84
C ALA A 57 5.39 14.94 -17.99
N ARG A 58 6.06 16.04 -17.66
CA ARG A 58 6.73 16.90 -18.64
C ARG A 58 8.23 16.73 -18.53
N LEU A 59 8.88 16.64 -19.67
CA LEU A 59 10.33 16.61 -19.81
C LEU A 59 10.79 17.76 -20.72
N ASN A 60 11.62 18.66 -20.22
CA ASN A 60 12.25 19.66 -21.03
C ASN A 60 13.37 19.02 -21.87
N CYS A 61 13.31 19.16 -23.17
CA CYS A 61 14.26 18.54 -24.09
C CYS A 61 14.25 19.28 -25.42
N TYR A 62 15.21 18.98 -26.31
CA TYR A 62 15.21 19.55 -27.65
C TYR A 62 14.07 18.95 -28.47
N VAL A 63 13.22 19.81 -29.02
CA VAL A 63 12.14 19.44 -29.95
C VAL A 63 12.41 20.07 -31.30
N GLY A 64 12.61 19.23 -32.29
CA GLY A 64 12.82 19.67 -33.67
C GLY A 64 11.55 19.83 -34.48
N HIS A 65 10.48 19.08 -34.13
CA HIS A 65 9.16 19.18 -34.75
C HIS A 65 8.07 18.79 -33.77
N SER A 66 7.09 19.65 -33.59
CA SER A 66 5.90 19.39 -32.79
C SER A 66 5.09 18.22 -33.35
N GLY A 67 4.30 17.56 -32.50
CA GLY A 67 3.38 16.49 -32.89
C GLY A 67 3.08 15.52 -31.78
N MET A 68 2.31 14.48 -32.12
CA MET A 68 1.86 13.44 -31.19
C MET A 68 2.21 12.06 -31.69
N ALA A 69 2.59 11.18 -30.79
CA ALA A 69 2.73 9.75 -31.07
C ALA A 69 2.41 8.95 -29.81
N MET A 70 1.97 7.71 -29.98
CA MET A 70 1.84 6.78 -28.86
C MET A 70 2.63 5.50 -29.09
N MET A 71 3.14 4.92 -28.02
CA MET A 71 3.92 3.71 -28.04
C MET A 71 3.58 2.82 -26.85
N ILE A 72 3.64 1.49 -27.05
CA ILE A 72 3.44 0.53 -25.97
C ILE A 72 4.48 0.78 -24.88
N ASP A 73 4.01 0.97 -23.67
CA ASP A 73 4.77 1.35 -22.47
C ASP A 73 5.95 0.42 -22.18
N SER A 74 5.69 -0.89 -22.12
CA SER A 74 6.69 -1.91 -21.83
C SER A 74 7.76 -2.03 -22.91
N VAL A 75 7.42 -1.76 -24.19
CA VAL A 75 8.37 -1.75 -25.30
C VAL A 75 9.29 -0.53 -25.16
N LEU A 76 8.71 0.65 -24.91
CA LEU A 76 9.49 1.88 -24.73
C LEU A 76 10.41 1.76 -23.48
N GLN A 77 9.90 1.24 -22.37
CA GLN A 77 10.70 1.00 -21.18
C GLN A 77 11.88 0.07 -21.46
N SER A 78 11.63 -1.09 -22.09
CA SER A 78 12.67 -2.07 -22.40
C SER A 78 13.77 -1.50 -23.31
N MET A 79 13.40 -0.67 -24.29
CA MET A 79 14.40 -0.01 -25.15
C MET A 79 15.29 0.95 -24.35
N LEU A 80 14.68 1.78 -23.48
CA LEU A 80 15.44 2.72 -22.64
C LEU A 80 16.38 2.01 -21.66
N GLU A 81 16.00 0.84 -21.17
CA GLU A 81 16.85 0.01 -20.29
C GLU A 81 18.06 -0.58 -21.03
N LEU A 82 17.90 -0.92 -22.32
CA LEU A 82 18.94 -1.53 -23.14
C LEU A 82 19.87 -0.51 -23.81
N PHE A 83 19.45 0.73 -23.96
CA PHE A 83 20.26 1.79 -24.55
C PHE A 83 21.48 2.11 -23.66
N ARG A 84 22.61 2.40 -24.30
CA ARG A 84 23.88 2.65 -23.59
C ARG A 84 24.25 4.12 -23.58
N GLU A 85 23.96 4.83 -24.67
CA GLU A 85 24.28 6.24 -24.81
C GLU A 85 23.24 7.13 -24.12
N GLU A 86 23.65 8.35 -23.79
CA GLU A 86 22.79 9.26 -23.00
C GLU A 86 21.64 9.82 -23.85
N VAL A 87 21.87 10.20 -25.07
CA VAL A 87 20.87 10.86 -25.92
C VAL A 87 19.99 9.83 -26.64
N THR A 88 18.70 9.95 -26.45
CA THR A 88 17.66 9.18 -27.17
C THR A 88 16.86 10.13 -28.05
N THR A 89 16.72 9.80 -29.34
CA THR A 89 15.91 10.55 -30.31
C THR A 89 14.68 9.72 -30.68
N VAL A 90 13.51 10.35 -30.59
CA VAL A 90 12.23 9.81 -31.07
C VAL A 90 11.77 10.63 -32.27
N GLU A 91 11.46 9.97 -33.39
CA GLU A 91 11.04 10.60 -34.62
C GLU A 91 9.90 9.82 -35.27
N THR A 92 8.92 10.52 -35.82
CA THR A 92 7.84 9.93 -36.62
C THR A 92 7.85 10.43 -38.03
N ASP A 93 7.59 9.55 -38.98
CA ASP A 93 7.13 9.89 -40.32
C ASP A 93 5.62 9.59 -40.47
N ASP A 94 5.12 9.49 -41.72
CA ASP A 94 3.71 9.28 -41.98
C ASP A 94 3.22 7.90 -41.56
N THR A 95 4.09 6.91 -41.42
CA THR A 95 3.73 5.49 -41.19
C THR A 95 4.48 4.84 -40.07
N THR A 96 5.56 5.42 -39.60
CA THR A 96 6.44 4.80 -38.62
C THR A 96 6.82 5.73 -37.46
N ILE A 97 7.14 5.13 -36.33
CA ILE A 97 7.84 5.75 -35.21
C ILE A 97 9.18 5.07 -35.01
N SER A 98 10.24 5.85 -34.98
CA SER A 98 11.59 5.37 -34.71
C SER A 98 12.11 5.91 -33.38
N VAL A 99 12.78 5.03 -32.62
CA VAL A 99 13.47 5.38 -31.39
C VAL A 99 14.91 4.97 -31.51
N ARG A 100 15.84 5.94 -31.44
CA ARG A 100 17.27 5.76 -31.73
C ARG A 100 18.13 6.24 -30.56
N ASN A 101 19.20 5.49 -30.33
CA ASN A 101 20.24 5.84 -29.36
C ASN A 101 21.62 5.51 -30.03
N ALA A 102 22.28 6.54 -30.53
CA ALA A 102 23.50 6.44 -31.32
C ALA A 102 23.38 5.40 -32.46
N LYS A 103 24.05 4.25 -32.32
CA LYS A 103 24.10 3.18 -33.35
C LYS A 103 22.92 2.20 -33.24
N THR A 104 22.15 2.23 -32.15
CA THR A 104 21.00 1.33 -31.92
C THR A 104 19.70 2.05 -32.28
N GLY A 105 18.86 1.44 -33.07
CA GLY A 105 17.57 2.02 -33.44
C GLY A 105 16.51 0.95 -33.63
N TYR A 106 15.29 1.33 -33.30
CA TYR A 106 14.09 0.52 -33.50
C TYR A 106 13.07 1.32 -34.29
N CYS A 107 12.30 0.64 -35.12
CA CYS A 107 11.28 1.24 -35.94
C CYS A 107 9.99 0.40 -35.84
N PHE A 108 8.87 1.06 -35.60
CA PHE A 108 7.58 0.42 -35.45
C PHE A 108 6.53 1.13 -36.31
N ALA A 109 5.44 0.43 -36.63
CA ALA A 109 4.30 1.06 -37.28
C ALA A 109 3.72 2.14 -36.36
N LEU A 110 3.44 3.32 -36.92
CA LEU A 110 2.85 4.42 -36.19
C LEU A 110 1.40 4.09 -35.84
N MET A 111 1.08 4.23 -34.57
CA MET A 111 -0.29 4.09 -34.06
C MET A 111 -1.00 5.45 -34.12
N ASP A 112 -2.30 5.43 -34.39
CA ASP A 112 -3.12 6.65 -34.46
C ASP A 112 -3.30 7.26 -33.05
N ALA A 113 -2.47 8.25 -32.73
CA ALA A 113 -2.48 8.94 -31.43
C ALA A 113 -3.80 9.67 -31.14
N LYS A 114 -4.62 9.99 -32.15
CA LYS A 114 -5.95 10.59 -31.94
C LYS A 114 -6.95 9.67 -31.25
N LYS A 115 -6.68 8.36 -31.24
CA LYS A 115 -7.48 7.37 -30.52
C LYS A 115 -7.13 7.25 -29.05
N TYR A 116 -6.04 7.89 -28.61
CA TYR A 116 -5.71 7.89 -27.19
C TYR A 116 -6.72 8.71 -26.41
N PRO A 117 -7.30 8.18 -25.32
CA PRO A 117 -8.27 8.93 -24.53
C PRO A 117 -7.55 10.10 -23.83
N VAL A 118 -7.89 11.31 -24.23
CA VAL A 118 -7.32 12.52 -23.58
C VAL A 118 -8.06 12.77 -22.28
N PRO A 119 -7.35 12.83 -21.16
CA PRO A 119 -7.98 13.09 -19.88
C PRO A 119 -8.44 14.55 -19.80
N GLU A 120 -9.63 14.77 -19.22
CA GLU A 120 -10.14 16.14 -18.98
C GLU A 120 -9.17 16.91 -18.06
N PRO A 121 -9.01 18.22 -18.29
CA PRO A 121 -8.21 19.06 -17.39
C PRO A 121 -8.79 19.01 -15.96
N CYS A 122 -7.91 18.83 -14.99
CA CYS A 122 -8.29 18.79 -13.58
C CYS A 122 -7.30 19.65 -12.79
N THR A 123 -7.77 20.77 -12.29
CA THR A 123 -6.98 21.70 -11.50
C THR A 123 -7.64 21.86 -10.13
N PRO A 124 -7.00 21.45 -9.04
CA PRO A 124 -7.55 21.64 -7.71
C PRO A 124 -7.58 23.12 -7.32
N GLU A 125 -8.61 23.53 -6.58
CA GLU A 125 -8.74 24.89 -6.07
C GLU A 125 -7.65 25.20 -5.03
N SER A 126 -7.23 24.20 -4.28
CA SER A 126 -6.16 24.30 -3.29
C SER A 126 -5.26 23.08 -3.32
N LEU A 127 -3.98 23.29 -3.01
CA LEU A 127 -2.96 22.27 -2.89
C LEU A 127 -2.33 22.35 -1.51
N THR A 128 -2.26 21.21 -0.82
CA THR A 128 -1.67 21.03 0.50
C THR A 128 -0.34 20.27 0.34
N GLU A 129 0.70 20.67 1.07
CA GLU A 129 1.94 19.87 1.12
C GLU A 129 1.63 18.48 1.65
N ALA A 130 2.17 17.45 0.98
CA ALA A 130 1.90 16.06 1.29
C ALA A 130 2.92 15.48 2.30
N ASP A 131 3.34 16.30 3.26
CA ASP A 131 4.30 15.91 4.30
C ASP A 131 3.70 14.78 5.16
N GLY A 132 4.38 13.64 5.21
CA GLY A 132 3.91 12.47 5.95
C GLY A 132 2.86 11.61 5.23
N PHE A 133 2.26 12.07 4.12
CA PHE A 133 1.26 11.31 3.37
C PHE A 133 1.76 9.90 2.97
N TYR A 134 3.00 9.83 2.45
CA TYR A 134 3.60 8.58 2.02
C TYR A 134 3.75 7.59 3.19
N GLU A 135 4.28 8.06 4.30
CA GLU A 135 4.57 7.28 5.50
C GLU A 135 3.30 6.68 6.09
N ILE A 136 2.29 7.52 6.37
CA ILE A 136 1.05 7.03 7.00
C ILE A 136 0.25 6.14 6.06
N SER A 137 0.18 6.48 4.75
CA SER A 137 -0.60 5.72 3.78
C SER A 137 0.02 4.35 3.50
N SER A 138 1.35 4.25 3.46
CA SER A 138 2.05 2.98 3.28
C SER A 138 1.81 2.00 4.44
N LYS A 139 1.71 2.52 5.65
CA LYS A 139 1.51 1.74 6.88
C LYS A 139 0.11 1.13 7.02
N VAL A 140 -0.89 1.64 6.33
CA VAL A 140 -2.27 1.12 6.45
C VAL A 140 -2.69 0.18 5.33
N LEU A 141 -1.91 0.05 4.24
CA LEU A 141 -2.25 -0.76 3.07
C LEU A 141 -2.64 -2.21 3.38
N PHE A 142 -1.97 -2.83 4.34
CA PHE A 142 -2.10 -4.25 4.64
C PHE A 142 -3.43 -4.61 5.31
N SER A 143 -4.10 -3.67 5.97
CA SER A 143 -5.34 -3.90 6.71
C SER A 143 -6.61 -3.60 5.92
N ALA A 144 -6.51 -3.13 4.69
CA ALA A 144 -7.65 -2.99 3.80
C ALA A 144 -8.15 -4.36 3.31
N ALA A 145 -9.45 -4.46 3.06
CA ALA A 145 -10.07 -5.67 2.51
C ALA A 145 -9.50 -5.99 1.11
N LYS A 146 -9.43 -7.28 0.79
CA LYS A 146 -9.04 -7.73 -0.55
C LYS A 146 -10.23 -7.66 -1.50
N ASP A 147 -9.95 -7.43 -2.77
CA ASP A 147 -10.96 -7.28 -3.84
C ASP A 147 -11.91 -8.48 -3.98
N SER A 148 -11.49 -9.67 -3.54
CA SER A 148 -12.30 -10.90 -3.54
C SER A 148 -13.38 -10.95 -2.45
N GLU A 149 -13.36 -10.04 -1.48
CA GLU A 149 -14.32 -9.97 -0.38
C GLU A 149 -15.50 -9.07 -0.79
N GLN A 150 -16.43 -9.59 -1.57
CA GLN A 150 -17.43 -8.87 -2.37
C GLN A 150 -18.47 -8.04 -1.62
N ASN A 151 -18.54 -8.07 -0.29
CA ASN A 151 -19.70 -7.51 0.42
C ASN A 151 -19.57 -6.05 0.86
N LEU A 152 -18.36 -5.48 0.86
CA LEU A 152 -18.14 -4.08 1.27
C LEU A 152 -17.00 -3.47 0.45
N ARG A 153 -17.31 -3.04 -0.77
CA ARG A 153 -16.31 -2.43 -1.68
C ARG A 153 -15.56 -1.24 -1.05
N VAL A 154 -16.24 -0.51 -0.18
CA VAL A 154 -15.64 0.62 0.53
C VAL A 154 -14.48 0.20 1.45
N LEU A 155 -14.45 -1.04 1.95
CA LEU A 155 -13.35 -1.56 2.78
C LEU A 155 -12.09 -1.89 1.96
N ASN A 156 -12.21 -2.01 0.62
CA ASN A 156 -11.05 -2.05 -0.27
C ASN A 156 -10.50 -0.64 -0.58
N CYS A 157 -10.76 0.31 0.30
CA CYS A 157 -10.29 1.68 0.19
C CYS A 157 -9.48 2.06 1.43
N ILE A 158 -8.66 3.09 1.25
CA ILE A 158 -7.92 3.76 2.31
C ILE A 158 -8.46 5.18 2.41
N ARG A 159 -8.89 5.56 3.61
CA ARG A 159 -9.26 6.93 3.90
C ARG A 159 -8.05 7.70 4.41
N VAL A 160 -7.78 8.84 3.81
CA VAL A 160 -6.74 9.78 4.27
C VAL A 160 -7.36 11.13 4.50
N THR A 161 -7.11 11.68 5.67
CA THR A 161 -7.67 12.98 6.08
C THR A 161 -6.59 13.91 6.60
N VAL A 162 -6.82 15.21 6.44
CA VAL A 162 -6.14 16.27 7.22
C VAL A 162 -7.20 16.97 8.04
N HIS A 163 -7.03 16.99 9.33
CA HIS A 163 -7.92 17.67 10.26
C HIS A 163 -7.12 18.15 11.47
N ASP A 164 -7.37 19.38 11.93
CA ASP A 164 -6.76 19.98 13.12
C ASP A 164 -5.23 19.85 13.21
N GLY A 165 -4.54 20.04 12.08
CA GLY A 165 -3.08 19.95 12.02
C GLY A 165 -2.53 18.52 12.11
N GLN A 166 -3.35 17.52 11.75
CA GLN A 166 -2.93 16.13 11.74
C GLN A 166 -3.34 15.41 10.44
N TRP A 167 -2.37 14.74 9.81
CA TRP A 167 -2.64 13.71 8.82
C TRP A 167 -3.11 12.43 9.51
N SER A 168 -4.11 11.78 8.97
CA SER A 168 -4.55 10.46 9.42
C SER A 168 -4.85 9.57 8.24
N ALA A 169 -4.35 8.34 8.25
CA ALA A 169 -4.69 7.30 7.28
C ALA A 169 -5.34 6.12 8.00
N THR A 170 -6.38 5.56 7.40
CA THR A 170 -7.15 4.46 8.00
C THR A 170 -7.54 3.44 6.95
N SER A 171 -7.47 2.16 7.34
CA SER A 171 -8.03 1.04 6.59
C SER A 171 -8.56 -0.06 7.50
N CYS A 172 -9.48 -0.88 7.02
CA CYS A 172 -10.04 -2.03 7.74
C CYS A 172 -10.57 -3.11 6.78
N ASP A 173 -10.72 -4.35 7.30
CA ASP A 173 -11.20 -5.53 6.53
C ASP A 173 -12.25 -6.38 7.27
N SER A 174 -13.07 -5.83 8.13
CA SER A 174 -14.03 -6.53 9.00
C SER A 174 -13.42 -7.34 10.16
N TYR A 175 -12.13 -7.65 10.14
CA TYR A 175 -11.45 -8.43 11.19
C TYR A 175 -10.35 -7.64 11.88
N ARG A 176 -9.87 -6.60 11.23
CA ARG A 176 -8.83 -5.70 11.72
C ARG A 176 -9.04 -4.28 11.21
N LEU A 177 -8.49 -3.34 11.94
CA LEU A 177 -8.47 -1.93 11.60
C LEU A 177 -7.09 -1.38 11.94
N THR A 178 -6.57 -0.54 11.07
CA THR A 178 -5.34 0.21 11.32
C THR A 178 -5.61 1.69 11.09
N THR A 179 -5.19 2.52 12.04
CA THR A 179 -5.12 3.96 11.86
C THR A 179 -3.73 4.46 12.27
N VAL A 180 -3.17 5.32 11.45
CA VAL A 180 -1.86 5.94 11.66
C VAL A 180 -2.03 7.42 11.47
N SER A 181 -1.47 8.20 12.38
CA SER A 181 -1.52 9.67 12.29
C SER A 181 -0.14 10.29 12.38
N GLN A 182 -0.01 11.52 11.89
CA GLN A 182 1.20 12.31 11.93
C GLN A 182 0.85 13.79 12.00
N ASP A 183 1.50 14.52 12.89
CA ASP A 183 1.32 15.96 12.99
C ASP A 183 1.81 16.67 11.72
N THR A 184 1.10 17.72 11.34
CA THR A 184 1.42 18.55 10.17
C THR A 184 1.15 20.02 10.47
N THR A 185 1.81 20.89 9.75
CA THR A 185 1.52 22.34 9.78
C THR A 185 0.33 22.72 8.89
N GLN A 186 -0.26 21.76 8.19
CA GLN A 186 -1.37 21.99 7.28
C GLN A 186 -2.67 22.21 8.05
N THR A 187 -3.37 23.29 7.71
CA THR A 187 -4.64 23.67 8.35
C THR A 187 -5.85 23.47 7.45
N GLN A 188 -5.64 23.32 6.14
CA GLN A 188 -6.74 23.07 5.21
C GLN A 188 -7.26 21.65 5.34
N PRO A 189 -8.55 21.45 5.63
CA PRO A 189 -9.11 20.11 5.75
C PRO A 189 -9.09 19.39 4.40
N LEU A 190 -8.74 18.11 4.44
CA LEU A 190 -8.72 17.23 3.29
C LEU A 190 -9.34 15.91 3.70
N ASP A 191 -10.18 15.33 2.84
CA ASP A 191 -10.75 13.99 3.02
C ASP A 191 -10.74 13.26 1.68
N MET A 192 -10.01 12.17 1.62
CA MET A 192 -9.82 11.38 0.42
C MET A 192 -10.06 9.91 0.71
N LEU A 193 -10.88 9.27 -0.12
CA LEU A 193 -11.09 7.84 -0.10
C LEU A 193 -10.58 7.24 -1.42
N LEU A 194 -9.48 6.51 -1.35
CA LEU A 194 -8.80 5.92 -2.50
C LEU A 194 -8.85 4.40 -2.44
N ALA A 195 -9.18 3.76 -3.56
CA ALA A 195 -9.04 2.31 -3.69
C ALA A 195 -7.59 1.88 -3.44
N VAL A 196 -7.38 0.70 -2.87
CA VAL A 196 -6.06 0.17 -2.53
C VAL A 196 -5.09 0.20 -3.70
N ASP A 197 -5.55 -0.15 -4.91
CA ASP A 197 -4.67 -0.16 -6.09
C ASP A 197 -4.35 1.24 -6.59
N ALA A 198 -5.28 2.20 -6.48
CA ALA A 198 -4.99 3.60 -6.72
C ALA A 198 -3.95 4.13 -5.72
N MET A 199 -4.12 3.84 -4.44
CA MET A 199 -3.17 4.24 -3.39
C MET A 199 -1.78 3.63 -3.64
N LYS A 200 -1.67 2.34 -3.95
CA LYS A 200 -0.39 1.71 -4.32
C LYS A 200 0.28 2.41 -5.49
N THR A 201 -0.51 2.75 -6.52
CA THR A 201 0.00 3.47 -7.70
C THR A 201 0.55 4.84 -7.31
N VAL A 202 -0.20 5.62 -6.50
CA VAL A 202 0.26 6.91 -5.96
C VAL A 202 1.58 6.74 -5.22
N LEU A 203 1.64 5.82 -4.26
CA LEU A 203 2.85 5.58 -3.47
C LEU A 203 4.04 5.14 -4.33
N HIS A 204 3.84 4.29 -5.33
CA HIS A 204 4.91 3.88 -6.23
C HIS A 204 5.40 5.01 -7.14
N VAL A 205 4.49 5.83 -7.68
CA VAL A 205 4.84 6.98 -8.54
C VAL A 205 5.62 8.04 -7.77
N PHE A 206 5.22 8.32 -6.52
CA PHE A 206 5.86 9.34 -5.68
C PHE A 206 6.97 8.80 -4.78
N ASN A 207 7.30 7.52 -4.86
CA ASN A 207 8.43 6.96 -4.13
C ASN A 207 9.73 7.68 -4.46
N GLY A 208 10.42 8.19 -3.42
CA GLY A 208 11.67 8.94 -3.55
C GLY A 208 11.49 10.40 -4.02
N ILE A 209 10.27 10.92 -4.08
CA ILE A 209 10.01 12.35 -4.33
C ILE A 209 9.75 13.03 -2.99
N PRO A 210 10.66 13.88 -2.51
CA PRO A 210 10.58 14.41 -1.14
C PRO A 210 9.49 15.47 -0.96
N HIS A 211 9.17 16.22 -2.02
CA HIS A 211 8.23 17.34 -1.95
C HIS A 211 7.22 17.26 -3.07
N TYR A 212 5.98 17.10 -2.73
CA TYR A 212 4.84 17.15 -3.64
C TYR A 212 3.61 17.63 -2.88
N LYS A 213 2.63 18.08 -3.63
CA LYS A 213 1.37 18.63 -3.09
C LYS A 213 0.21 17.74 -3.48
N VAL A 214 -0.83 17.77 -2.68
CA VAL A 214 -2.08 17.07 -2.94
C VAL A 214 -3.27 17.99 -2.78
N GLY A 215 -4.28 17.78 -3.59
CA GLY A 215 -5.58 18.45 -3.51
C GLY A 215 -6.68 17.58 -4.08
N VAL A 216 -7.91 18.07 -4.02
CA VAL A 216 -9.08 17.35 -4.57
C VAL A 216 -9.74 18.21 -5.62
N SER A 217 -10.10 17.61 -6.76
CA SER A 217 -10.84 18.29 -7.83
C SER A 217 -11.62 17.26 -8.65
N ASN A 218 -12.88 17.57 -8.95
CA ASN A 218 -13.74 16.78 -9.86
C ASN A 218 -13.74 15.28 -9.57
N GLY A 219 -13.90 14.89 -8.29
CA GLY A 219 -13.90 13.47 -7.89
C GLY A 219 -12.55 12.77 -8.00
N ASN A 220 -11.44 13.52 -8.10
CA ASN A 220 -10.08 12.99 -8.12
C ASN A 220 -9.23 13.61 -7.01
N ALA A 221 -8.35 12.79 -6.42
CA ALA A 221 -7.19 13.27 -5.71
C ALA A 221 -6.11 13.63 -6.76
N VAL A 222 -5.54 14.81 -6.65
CA VAL A 222 -4.54 15.34 -7.59
C VAL A 222 -3.23 15.54 -6.85
N PHE A 223 -2.21 14.83 -7.27
CA PHE A 223 -0.87 14.88 -6.69
C PHE A 223 0.06 15.60 -7.66
N CYS A 224 0.65 16.71 -7.21
CA CYS A 224 1.52 17.56 -8.01
C CYS A 224 2.96 17.47 -7.51
N GLY A 225 3.85 16.89 -8.30
CA GLY A 225 5.29 16.82 -8.06
C GLY A 225 6.10 17.59 -9.10
N PRO A 226 7.43 17.58 -9.00
CA PRO A 226 8.30 18.24 -9.96
C PRO A 226 8.08 17.70 -11.38
N GLY A 227 7.53 18.55 -12.26
CA GLY A 227 7.28 18.21 -13.65
C GLY A 227 6.20 17.15 -13.88
N MET A 228 5.38 16.79 -12.88
CA MET A 228 4.35 15.78 -13.05
C MET A 228 3.09 16.06 -12.25
N VAL A 229 1.97 15.56 -12.77
CA VAL A 229 0.67 15.55 -12.12
C VAL A 229 0.09 14.15 -12.22
N LEU A 230 -0.24 13.54 -11.10
CA LEU A 230 -0.97 12.29 -11.03
C LEU A 230 -2.37 12.56 -10.50
N ARG A 231 -3.38 12.04 -11.20
CA ARG A 231 -4.76 12.04 -10.75
C ARG A 231 -5.15 10.63 -10.37
N ALA A 232 -5.77 10.46 -9.22
CA ALA A 232 -6.31 9.20 -8.74
C ALA A 232 -7.80 9.39 -8.45
N ARG A 233 -8.64 8.53 -9.00
CA ARG A 233 -10.09 8.59 -8.81
C ARG A 233 -10.43 8.35 -7.35
N LEU A 234 -11.27 9.22 -6.79
CA LEU A 234 -11.84 9.06 -5.45
C LEU A 234 -13.04 8.11 -5.48
N ASN A 235 -13.19 7.33 -4.43
CA ASN A 235 -14.44 6.62 -4.15
C ASN A 235 -15.39 7.61 -3.47
N GLU A 236 -16.61 7.74 -3.98
CA GLU A 236 -17.63 8.67 -3.49
C GLU A 236 -18.50 8.05 -2.38
N GLU A 237 -18.30 6.78 -2.04
CA GLU A 237 -19.02 6.11 -0.97
C GLU A 237 -18.57 6.63 0.40
N GLN A 238 -19.49 6.60 1.37
CA GLN A 238 -19.16 6.97 2.74
C GLN A 238 -18.34 5.86 3.41
N TYR A 239 -17.13 6.21 3.86
CA TYR A 239 -16.30 5.27 4.62
C TYR A 239 -16.88 4.99 6.00
N VAL A 240 -16.56 3.83 6.56
CA VAL A 240 -17.00 3.42 7.90
C VAL A 240 -16.54 4.46 8.94
N ASN A 241 -17.45 4.87 9.82
CA ASN A 241 -17.07 5.69 10.95
C ASN A 241 -16.34 4.82 11.99
N ILE A 242 -15.03 5.04 12.09
CA ILE A 242 -14.14 4.20 12.91
C ILE A 242 -14.15 4.58 14.38
N GLN A 243 -14.43 5.83 14.74
CA GLN A 243 -14.36 6.27 16.14
C GLN A 243 -15.36 5.53 17.03
N PRO A 244 -16.66 5.43 16.69
CA PRO A 244 -17.59 4.61 17.45
C PRO A 244 -17.21 3.13 17.51
N LEU A 245 -16.53 2.61 16.47
CA LEU A 245 -16.06 1.24 16.48
C LEU A 245 -14.93 1.03 17.49
N ILE A 246 -13.98 1.96 17.56
CA ILE A 246 -12.89 1.93 18.55
C ILE A 246 -13.46 2.08 19.96
N ASP A 247 -14.37 3.03 20.18
CA ASP A 247 -14.98 3.34 21.48
C ASP A 247 -15.89 2.22 22.01
N HIS A 248 -16.37 1.34 21.11
CA HIS A 248 -17.16 0.16 21.49
C HIS A 248 -16.36 -0.84 22.32
N PHE A 249 -15.04 -0.93 22.10
CA PHE A 249 -14.19 -1.88 22.81
C PHE A 249 -13.65 -1.27 24.12
N HIS A 250 -14.11 -1.78 25.25
CA HIS A 250 -13.63 -1.36 26.57
C HIS A 250 -12.45 -2.24 27.01
N MET A 251 -11.23 -1.74 26.87
CA MET A 251 -10.02 -2.46 27.23
C MET A 251 -9.95 -2.66 28.75
N VAL A 252 -9.84 -3.92 29.19
CA VAL A 252 -9.81 -4.33 30.60
C VAL A 252 -8.54 -5.06 30.99
N HIS A 253 -7.78 -5.54 30.03
CA HIS A 253 -6.48 -6.20 30.23
C HIS A 253 -5.42 -5.43 29.47
N GLU A 254 -4.20 -5.33 30.03
CA GLU A 254 -3.09 -4.62 29.39
C GLU A 254 -1.76 -5.26 29.72
N ALA A 255 -0.93 -5.41 28.68
CA ALA A 255 0.48 -5.72 28.80
C ALA A 255 1.31 -4.76 27.93
N GLN A 256 2.55 -4.53 28.32
CA GLN A 256 3.51 -3.75 27.57
C GLN A 256 4.61 -4.64 27.01
N VAL A 257 4.92 -4.48 25.73
CA VAL A 257 5.86 -5.33 25.01
C VAL A 257 6.73 -4.46 24.09
N ASP A 258 8.03 -4.73 24.03
CA ASP A 258 8.88 -4.17 22.99
C ASP A 258 8.49 -4.73 21.61
N GLY A 259 8.30 -3.84 20.62
CA GLY A 259 7.84 -4.22 19.28
C GLY A 259 8.84 -5.11 18.53
N GLY A 260 10.12 -4.94 18.76
CA GLY A 260 11.17 -5.80 18.21
C GLY A 260 11.09 -7.22 18.79
N VAL A 261 10.89 -7.32 20.11
CA VAL A 261 10.71 -8.60 20.82
C VAL A 261 9.44 -9.30 20.32
N LEU A 262 8.32 -8.58 20.18
CA LEU A 262 7.07 -9.14 19.64
C LEU A 262 7.28 -9.68 18.22
N LEU A 263 7.88 -8.89 17.33
CA LEU A 263 8.10 -9.28 15.96
C LEU A 263 9.07 -10.47 15.83
N ASP A 264 10.17 -10.48 16.58
CA ASP A 264 11.13 -11.59 16.60
C ASP A 264 10.46 -12.88 17.09
N THR A 265 9.70 -12.78 18.18
CA THR A 265 8.94 -13.91 18.72
C THR A 265 7.97 -14.47 17.69
N LEU A 266 7.22 -13.60 16.99
CA LEU A 266 6.32 -14.01 15.91
C LEU A 266 7.06 -14.65 14.73
N LYS A 267 8.22 -14.16 14.34
CA LYS A 267 9.05 -14.78 13.30
C LYS A 267 9.56 -16.15 13.73
N ARG A 268 10.06 -16.28 14.94
CA ARG A 268 10.61 -17.54 15.47
C ARG A 268 9.54 -18.62 15.58
N ILE A 269 8.38 -18.32 16.13
CA ILE A 269 7.30 -19.29 16.26
C ILE A 269 6.78 -19.75 14.89
N SER A 270 6.85 -18.91 13.85
CA SER A 270 6.38 -19.25 12.51
C SER A 270 7.26 -20.26 11.77
N ALA A 271 8.48 -20.47 12.18
CA ALA A 271 9.39 -21.41 11.55
C ALA A 271 8.85 -22.87 11.57
N GLY A 272 7.97 -23.20 12.52
CA GLY A 272 7.30 -24.51 12.64
C GLY A 272 5.86 -24.55 12.09
N SER A 273 5.39 -23.49 11.41
CA SER A 273 3.99 -23.31 11.05
C SER A 273 3.74 -23.51 9.54
N THR A 274 2.60 -24.12 9.22
CA THR A 274 1.99 -24.08 7.90
C THR A 274 1.10 -22.84 7.77
N THR A 275 0.86 -22.37 6.54
CA THR A 275 -0.04 -21.25 6.22
C THR A 275 -1.40 -21.33 6.94
N ASN A 276 -1.90 -20.22 7.50
CA ASN A 276 -3.16 -20.06 8.24
C ASN A 276 -3.19 -20.62 9.68
N ALA A 277 -2.07 -20.63 10.37
CA ALA A 277 -2.05 -21.02 11.77
C ALA A 277 -2.75 -19.99 12.67
N LYS A 278 -3.47 -20.50 13.66
CA LYS A 278 -4.04 -19.69 14.74
C LYS A 278 -3.02 -19.54 15.86
N LEU A 279 -2.92 -18.35 16.39
CA LEU A 279 -2.00 -18.00 17.47
C LEU A 279 -2.80 -17.75 18.75
N LEU A 280 -2.55 -18.56 19.77
CA LEU A 280 -3.12 -18.39 21.11
C LEU A 280 -2.11 -17.64 21.98
N LEU A 281 -2.55 -16.55 22.61
CA LEU A 281 -1.81 -15.77 23.59
C LEU A 281 -2.31 -16.14 24.98
N LEU A 282 -1.39 -16.62 25.84
CA LEU A 282 -1.69 -17.06 27.19
C LEU A 282 -0.85 -16.29 28.21
N PRO A 283 -1.42 -15.91 29.37
CA PRO A 283 -0.62 -15.40 30.48
C PRO A 283 0.19 -16.53 31.09
N VAL A 284 1.44 -16.25 31.45
CA VAL A 284 2.29 -17.14 32.25
C VAL A 284 2.47 -16.56 33.65
N ASP A 285 2.95 -15.35 33.73
CA ASP A 285 3.13 -14.55 34.93
C ASP A 285 3.09 -13.04 34.61
N ASP A 286 3.47 -12.19 35.56
CA ASP A 286 3.47 -10.73 35.40
C ASP A 286 4.52 -10.19 34.42
N ARG A 287 5.41 -11.05 33.93
CA ARG A 287 6.53 -10.67 33.05
C ARG A 287 6.59 -11.51 31.78
N THR A 288 5.71 -12.47 31.61
CA THR A 288 5.83 -13.46 30.54
C THR A 288 4.47 -13.78 29.94
N MET A 289 4.36 -13.67 28.61
CA MET A 289 3.28 -14.22 27.81
C MET A 289 3.78 -15.41 27.00
N ARG A 290 2.93 -16.42 26.88
CA ARG A 290 3.17 -17.59 26.03
C ARG A 290 2.35 -17.47 24.75
N LEU A 291 3.04 -17.64 23.63
CA LEU A 291 2.44 -17.75 22.31
C LEU A 291 2.43 -19.22 21.91
N GLN A 292 1.26 -19.71 21.50
CA GLN A 292 1.12 -21.09 21.01
C GLN A 292 0.51 -21.09 19.64
N PHE A 293 1.16 -21.82 18.70
CA PHE A 293 0.57 -22.12 17.42
C PHE A 293 -0.35 -23.34 17.53
N ILE A 294 -1.57 -23.18 17.00
CA ILE A 294 -2.55 -24.25 16.95
C ILE A 294 -2.73 -24.64 15.47
N SER A 295 -2.39 -25.89 15.15
CA SER A 295 -2.59 -26.43 13.80
C SER A 295 -4.08 -26.56 13.50
N ASN A 296 -4.51 -26.03 12.37
CA ASN A 296 -5.90 -26.15 11.91
C ASN A 296 -6.30 -27.60 11.55
N ALA A 297 -5.30 -28.43 11.17
CA ALA A 297 -5.57 -29.79 10.72
C ALA A 297 -5.95 -30.75 11.86
N ASN A 298 -5.33 -30.60 13.05
CA ASN A 298 -5.47 -31.56 14.15
C ASN A 298 -5.80 -30.90 15.50
N SER A 299 -6.07 -29.58 15.54
CA SER A 299 -6.27 -28.80 16.78
C SER A 299 -5.18 -29.04 17.84
N THR A 300 -3.97 -29.38 17.41
CA THR A 300 -2.83 -29.65 18.30
C THR A 300 -1.87 -28.48 18.30
N VAL A 301 -1.23 -28.23 19.44
CA VAL A 301 -0.14 -27.24 19.54
C VAL A 301 1.03 -27.74 18.68
N SER A 302 1.39 -26.96 17.66
CA SER A 302 2.51 -27.26 16.77
C SER A 302 3.80 -26.53 17.16
N GLY A 303 3.71 -25.54 18.03
CA GLY A 303 4.84 -24.81 18.57
C GLY A 303 4.42 -23.87 19.70
N GLN A 304 5.36 -23.59 20.59
CA GLN A 304 5.16 -22.60 21.66
C GLN A 304 6.45 -21.83 21.92
N ILE A 305 6.31 -20.60 22.33
CA ILE A 305 7.41 -19.73 22.72
C ILE A 305 6.94 -18.79 23.83
N GLU A 306 7.78 -18.49 24.77
CA GLU A 306 7.56 -17.48 25.81
C GLU A 306 8.20 -16.18 25.39
N MET A 307 7.53 -15.09 25.68
CA MET A 307 7.92 -13.73 25.33
C MET A 307 7.89 -12.85 26.56
N ASP A 308 8.94 -12.09 26.78
CA ASP A 308 9.02 -11.12 27.84
C ASP A 308 8.03 -9.96 27.61
N CYS A 309 7.33 -9.57 28.65
CA CYS A 309 6.38 -8.47 28.67
C CYS A 309 6.25 -7.89 30.08
N VAL A 310 5.57 -6.77 30.22
CA VAL A 310 5.15 -6.23 31.50
C VAL A 310 3.63 -6.26 31.58
N VAL A 311 3.06 -7.17 32.35
CA VAL A 311 1.61 -7.29 32.54
C VAL A 311 1.16 -6.24 33.55
N LYS A 312 0.35 -5.28 33.09
CA LYS A 312 -0.24 -4.26 33.95
C LYS A 312 -1.58 -4.73 34.54
N THR A 313 -2.38 -5.42 33.73
CA THR A 313 -3.65 -6.00 34.13
C THR A 313 -3.72 -7.43 33.59
N PRO A 314 -3.90 -8.46 34.46
CA PRO A 314 -3.80 -9.85 34.07
C PRO A 314 -4.81 -10.25 32.98
N LEU A 315 -4.35 -11.04 31.99
CA LEU A 315 -5.21 -11.68 31.01
C LEU A 315 -5.98 -12.87 31.62
N PRO A 316 -7.12 -13.26 31.02
CA PRO A 316 -7.81 -14.49 31.43
C PRO A 316 -6.93 -15.72 31.19
N LYS A 317 -7.07 -16.73 32.08
CA LYS A 317 -6.22 -17.95 32.02
C LYS A 317 -6.27 -18.69 30.69
N ASP A 318 -7.44 -18.67 30.04
CA ASP A 318 -7.66 -19.33 28.75
C ASP A 318 -7.07 -18.54 27.56
N GLY A 319 -6.65 -17.30 27.82
CA GLY A 319 -6.06 -16.40 26.79
C GLY A 319 -7.02 -16.10 25.64
N PHE A 320 -6.45 -15.59 24.56
CA PHE A 320 -7.19 -15.22 23.35
C PHE A 320 -6.47 -15.72 22.09
N CYS A 321 -7.26 -16.05 21.07
CA CYS A 321 -6.74 -16.62 19.81
C CYS A 321 -6.90 -15.63 18.65
N TYR A 322 -5.87 -15.48 17.83
CA TYR A 322 -5.83 -14.54 16.71
C TYR A 322 -5.34 -15.18 15.41
N ASN A 323 -5.61 -14.48 14.31
CA ASN A 323 -4.94 -14.76 13.05
C ASN A 323 -3.48 -14.30 13.15
N TYR A 324 -2.55 -15.24 13.02
CA TYR A 324 -1.12 -14.97 13.10
C TYR A 324 -0.64 -13.91 12.10
N ILE A 325 -1.13 -13.97 10.85
CA ILE A 325 -0.70 -13.06 9.78
C ILE A 325 -1.05 -11.62 10.16
N TYR A 326 -2.26 -11.39 10.66
CA TYR A 326 -2.72 -10.06 11.04
C TYR A 326 -1.88 -9.45 12.16
N LEU A 327 -1.59 -10.25 13.18
CA LEU A 327 -0.74 -9.79 14.28
C LEU A 327 0.71 -9.52 13.83
N LYS A 328 1.26 -10.38 12.96
CA LYS A 328 2.62 -10.20 12.43
C LYS A 328 2.74 -8.96 11.55
N GLU A 329 1.76 -8.70 10.70
CA GLU A 329 1.74 -7.50 9.84
C GLU A 329 1.69 -6.23 10.70
N ALA A 330 0.82 -6.16 11.71
CA ALA A 330 0.77 -5.05 12.65
C ALA A 330 2.10 -4.88 13.41
N ALA A 331 2.63 -5.95 14.00
CA ALA A 331 3.90 -5.92 14.75
C ALA A 331 5.10 -5.49 13.88
N SER A 332 5.07 -5.79 12.57
CA SER A 332 6.15 -5.40 11.65
C SER A 332 6.29 -3.88 11.47
N LEU A 333 5.21 -3.13 11.67
CA LEU A 333 5.21 -1.67 11.58
C LEU A 333 5.63 -0.99 12.88
N MET A 334 5.44 -1.68 13.99
CA MET A 334 5.69 -1.14 15.32
C MET A 334 7.07 -1.53 15.89
N GLN A 335 7.97 -2.04 15.04
CA GLN A 335 9.32 -2.41 15.44
C GLN A 335 10.10 -1.17 15.91
N GLY A 336 10.64 -1.23 17.12
CA GLY A 336 11.38 -0.11 17.74
C GLY A 336 10.54 0.75 18.70
N ASN A 337 9.25 0.45 18.84
CA ASN A 337 8.34 1.13 19.76
C ASN A 337 8.01 0.24 20.96
N ASP A 338 7.71 0.86 22.10
CA ASP A 338 7.04 0.20 23.22
C ASP A 338 5.55 0.12 22.92
N ILE A 339 5.02 -1.09 22.83
CA ILE A 339 3.64 -1.36 22.43
C ILE A 339 2.78 -1.64 23.65
N ALA A 340 1.70 -0.88 23.83
CA ALA A 340 0.62 -1.26 24.73
C ALA A 340 -0.30 -2.27 24.02
N VAL A 341 -0.31 -3.50 24.51
CA VAL A 341 -1.17 -4.59 24.03
C VAL A 341 -2.37 -4.68 24.97
N GLN A 342 -3.52 -4.22 24.52
CA GLN A 342 -4.73 -4.12 25.31
C GLN A 342 -5.79 -5.10 24.80
N PHE A 343 -6.61 -5.62 25.69
CA PHE A 343 -7.68 -6.55 25.34
C PHE A 343 -8.98 -6.17 26.04
N ASP A 344 -10.08 -6.31 25.34
CA ASP A 344 -11.41 -6.23 25.94
C ASP A 344 -11.86 -7.59 26.51
N LYS A 345 -13.04 -7.63 27.12
CA LYS A 345 -13.62 -8.87 27.67
C LYS A 345 -13.92 -9.94 26.61
N THR A 346 -14.10 -9.55 25.35
CA THR A 346 -14.42 -10.46 24.24
C THR A 346 -13.16 -10.98 23.54
N GLY A 347 -11.99 -10.41 23.87
CA GLY A 347 -10.72 -10.69 23.27
C GLY A 347 -10.39 -9.82 22.05
N ALA A 348 -11.14 -8.75 21.79
CA ALA A 348 -10.67 -7.76 20.82
C ALA A 348 -9.36 -7.17 21.33
N MET A 349 -8.30 -7.22 20.50
CA MET A 349 -6.97 -6.77 20.85
C MET A 349 -6.66 -5.44 20.20
N MET A 350 -6.12 -4.51 20.95
CA MET A 350 -5.66 -3.22 20.47
C MET A 350 -4.18 -3.07 20.76
N LEU A 351 -3.39 -2.88 19.69
CA LEU A 351 -1.99 -2.52 19.78
C LEU A 351 -1.87 -1.00 19.60
N ARG A 352 -1.25 -0.35 20.55
CA ARG A 352 -1.03 1.10 20.53
C ARG A 352 0.44 1.41 20.73
N ALA A 353 0.98 2.27 19.86
CA ALA A 353 2.28 2.89 20.06
C ALA A 353 2.27 4.26 19.38
N ASP A 354 2.69 5.30 20.08
CA ASP A 354 2.71 6.68 19.58
C ASP A 354 1.43 7.05 18.81
N ASN A 355 1.56 7.24 17.52
CA ASN A 355 0.50 7.66 16.61
C ASN A 355 -0.10 6.49 15.80
N GLU A 356 0.12 5.25 16.22
CA GLU A 356 -0.35 4.04 15.53
C GLU A 356 -1.32 3.24 16.42
N LEU A 357 -2.41 2.83 15.83
CA LEU A 357 -3.41 1.97 16.46
C LEU A 357 -3.77 0.83 15.51
N HIS A 358 -3.67 -0.39 16.00
CA HIS A 358 -4.14 -1.58 15.30
C HIS A 358 -5.15 -2.33 16.18
N LEU A 359 -6.36 -2.51 15.66
CA LEU A 359 -7.41 -3.32 16.29
C LEU A 359 -7.50 -4.64 15.55
N LEU A 360 -7.48 -5.76 16.30
CA LEU A 360 -7.63 -7.11 15.76
C LEU A 360 -8.76 -7.84 16.51
N LEU A 361 -9.67 -8.44 15.75
CA LEU A 361 -10.71 -9.28 16.34
C LEU A 361 -10.20 -10.70 16.59
N PRO A 362 -10.64 -11.34 17.70
CA PRO A 362 -10.24 -12.69 18.04
C PRO A 362 -10.85 -13.70 17.05
N THR A 363 -10.17 -14.81 16.87
CA THR A 363 -10.68 -15.97 16.14
C THR A 363 -11.22 -17.01 17.13
N ARG A 364 -12.14 -17.88 16.69
CA ARG A 364 -12.60 -18.97 17.52
C ARG A 364 -11.44 -19.85 17.97
N GLN A 365 -11.33 -20.08 19.27
CA GLN A 365 -10.36 -21.03 19.81
C GLN A 365 -10.73 -22.44 19.30
N PRO A 366 -9.81 -23.19 18.72
CA PRO A 366 -10.04 -24.60 18.44
C PRO A 366 -10.13 -25.37 19.75
N LYS A 367 -11.10 -26.28 19.88
CA LYS A 367 -11.14 -27.20 21.00
C LYS A 367 -9.92 -28.11 20.90
N VAL A 368 -8.98 -27.95 21.80
CA VAL A 368 -7.81 -28.86 21.90
C VAL A 368 -8.32 -30.16 22.48
N GLU A 369 -8.37 -31.22 21.68
CA GLU A 369 -8.63 -32.56 22.21
C GLU A 369 -7.41 -33.01 23.03
N GLU A 370 -7.55 -33.11 24.33
CA GLU A 370 -6.54 -33.75 25.17
C GLU A 370 -6.37 -35.21 24.69
N LYS A 371 -5.19 -35.55 24.18
CA LYS A 371 -4.88 -36.95 23.89
C LYS A 371 -5.11 -37.77 25.14
N PRO A 372 -5.91 -38.85 25.10
CA PRO A 372 -6.12 -39.69 26.26
C PRO A 372 -4.77 -40.18 26.78
N LYS A 373 -4.49 -39.95 28.05
CA LYS A 373 -3.29 -40.41 28.74
C LYS A 373 -3.21 -41.93 28.54
N THR A 374 -2.30 -42.41 27.72
CA THR A 374 -2.04 -43.83 27.56
C THR A 374 -1.68 -44.43 28.90
N LYS A 375 -2.59 -45.21 29.50
CA LYS A 375 -2.33 -46.00 30.69
C LYS A 375 -1.18 -46.96 30.38
N ARG A 376 0.00 -46.68 30.93
CA ARG A 376 1.09 -47.67 30.95
C ARG A 376 0.59 -48.91 31.70
N THR A 377 0.16 -49.92 30.97
CA THR A 377 -0.03 -51.28 31.50
C THR A 377 1.33 -51.81 31.95
N ARG A 378 1.57 -51.84 33.25
CA ARG A 378 2.67 -52.64 33.83
C ARG A 378 2.36 -54.08 33.50
N LYS A 379 3.11 -54.70 32.62
CA LYS A 379 3.20 -56.18 32.57
C LYS A 379 3.95 -56.60 33.82
N ALA A 380 3.26 -57.33 34.72
CA ALA A 380 3.90 -58.12 35.74
C ALA A 380 4.57 -59.30 35.09
N ALA A 381 5.82 -59.53 35.51
CA ALA A 381 6.60 -60.74 35.20
C ALA A 381 6.11 -61.90 36.04
#